data_f1cf2b601f74e6002f9d4a84ac51919c
#
_entry.id   f1cf2b601f74e6002f9d4a84ac51919c
#
_cell.length_a   1.000
_cell.length_b   1.000
_cell.length_c   1.000
_cell.angle_alpha   90.00
_cell.angle_beta   90.00
_cell.angle_gamma   90.00
#
_symmetry.space_group_name_H-M   'P 1'
#
loop_
_entity.id
_entity.type
_entity.pdbx_description
1 polymer ?
#
loop_
_entity_poly.entity_id
_entity_poly.type
_entity_poly.pdbx_seq_one_letter_code
_entity_poly.pdbx_strand_id
1 'polypeptide(L)'
;NGISESPEQILSEETLFHQPAKFHHFVMENMYFPDAKPNIIHQKIAASCNKNGTLITQNVDGLDKKAGNKHVIEFHGDLYNIYCTKCHEKISYDSYKKSYLHEKDQGIVRPGIVLYGEPINEKVLTKSVKNIHDSDVVIITGTSFVVYPFAQLLAYRQANAKIWVVNNTPVPAPKEVSTIIENAEKVFDKLYI
;
A
#
# COMPACT_ATOMS: atom_id res chain seq x y z
N ASN A 1 -25.67 -21.95 6.60
CA ASN A 1 -24.42 -22.00 5.85
C ASN A 1 -24.09 -20.56 5.44
N GLY A 2 -23.51 -19.76 6.38
CA GLY A 2 -23.00 -18.44 6.07
C GLY A 2 -21.70 -18.58 5.30
N ILE A 3 -21.69 -18.25 4.01
CA ILE A 3 -20.46 -18.00 3.27
C ILE A 3 -19.89 -16.72 3.89
N SER A 4 -18.78 -16.86 4.61
CA SER A 4 -18.04 -15.70 5.11
C SER A 4 -17.53 -14.93 3.87
N GLU A 5 -17.97 -13.69 3.70
CA GLU A 5 -17.49 -12.85 2.60
C GLU A 5 -15.99 -12.65 2.72
N SER A 6 -15.29 -12.67 1.59
CA SER A 6 -13.85 -12.45 1.57
C SER A 6 -13.50 -10.99 1.88
N PRO A 7 -12.29 -10.71 2.41
CA PRO A 7 -11.82 -9.34 2.59
C PRO A 7 -11.92 -8.50 1.33
N GLU A 8 -11.68 -9.08 0.16
CA GLU A 8 -11.77 -8.41 -1.15
C GLU A 8 -13.19 -7.95 -1.47
N GLN A 9 -14.20 -8.76 -1.12
CA GLN A 9 -15.60 -8.38 -1.29
C GLN A 9 -15.98 -7.22 -0.37
N ILE A 10 -15.52 -7.25 0.88
CA ILE A 10 -15.82 -6.19 1.86
C ILE A 10 -15.09 -4.89 1.51
N LEU A 11 -13.83 -4.98 1.08
CA LEU A 11 -13.01 -3.82 0.67
C LEU A 11 -13.27 -3.39 -0.78
N SER A 12 -14.52 -3.44 -1.22
CA SER A 12 -14.95 -3.05 -2.56
C SER A 12 -15.71 -1.73 -2.58
N GLU A 13 -15.70 -1.05 -3.72
CA GLU A 13 -16.52 0.13 -3.98
C GLU A 13 -18.02 -0.18 -3.77
N GLU A 14 -18.45 -1.36 -4.21
CA GLU A 14 -19.83 -1.83 -4.04
C GLU A 14 -20.25 -1.88 -2.57
N THR A 15 -19.42 -2.50 -1.71
CA THR A 15 -19.71 -2.59 -0.28
C THR A 15 -19.70 -1.23 0.40
N LEU A 16 -18.76 -0.35 0.02
CA LEU A 16 -18.71 1.01 0.56
C LEU A 16 -20.03 1.76 0.35
N PHE A 17 -20.62 1.69 -0.85
CA PHE A 17 -21.81 2.48 -1.17
C PHE A 17 -23.12 1.79 -0.81
N HIS A 18 -23.20 0.46 -0.84
CA HIS A 18 -24.44 -0.28 -0.55
C HIS A 18 -24.53 -0.75 0.91
N GLN A 19 -23.39 -0.96 1.57
CA GLN A 19 -23.32 -1.46 2.95
C GLN A 19 -22.27 -0.68 3.78
N PRO A 20 -22.36 0.67 3.86
CA PRO A 20 -21.30 1.52 4.44
C PRO A 20 -21.01 1.20 5.91
N ALA A 21 -22.01 0.81 6.69
CA ALA A 21 -21.82 0.42 8.09
C ALA A 21 -20.94 -0.84 8.20
N LYS A 22 -21.13 -1.81 7.33
CA LYS A 22 -20.33 -3.05 7.28
C LYS A 22 -18.89 -2.75 6.85
N PHE A 23 -18.73 -1.95 5.80
CA PHE A 23 -17.41 -1.49 5.34
C PHE A 23 -16.65 -0.81 6.48
N HIS A 24 -17.29 0.16 7.12
CA HIS A 24 -16.70 0.92 8.23
C HIS A 24 -16.29 0.01 9.38
N HIS A 25 -17.18 -0.88 9.83
CA HIS A 25 -16.90 -1.83 10.90
C HIS A 25 -15.68 -2.70 10.59
N PHE A 26 -15.65 -3.28 9.38
CA PHE A 26 -14.52 -4.10 8.94
C PHE A 26 -13.19 -3.33 8.94
N VAL A 27 -13.19 -2.14 8.36
CA VAL A 27 -11.98 -1.31 8.26
C VAL A 27 -11.49 -0.90 9.65
N MET A 28 -12.41 -0.51 10.55
CA MET A 28 -12.05 -0.12 11.92
C MET A 28 -11.46 -1.27 12.74
N GLU A 29 -11.98 -2.49 12.59
CA GLU A 29 -11.50 -3.63 13.35
C GLU A 29 -10.22 -4.27 12.79
N ASN A 30 -10.04 -4.23 11.47
CA ASN A 30 -9.02 -5.04 10.81
C ASN A 30 -7.88 -4.24 10.18
N MET A 31 -8.01 -2.91 10.01
CA MET A 31 -7.02 -2.13 9.26
C MET A 31 -6.39 -0.99 10.06
N TYR A 32 -7.08 -0.40 11.03
CA TYR A 32 -6.55 0.69 11.83
C TYR A 32 -5.79 0.19 13.06
N PHE A 33 -4.48 0.44 13.08
CA PHE A 33 -3.59 0.15 14.20
C PHE A 33 -2.77 1.40 14.55
N PRO A 34 -3.37 2.42 15.19
CA PRO A 34 -2.73 3.74 15.39
C PRO A 34 -1.44 3.68 16.21
N ASP A 35 -1.32 2.68 17.09
CA ASP A 35 -0.14 2.47 17.93
C ASP A 35 0.98 1.68 17.24
N ALA A 36 0.76 1.20 16.02
CA ALA A 36 1.77 0.49 15.24
C ALA A 36 3.00 1.39 14.97
N LYS A 37 4.18 0.77 15.09
CA LYS A 37 5.47 1.44 14.91
C LYS A 37 6.22 0.83 13.73
N PRO A 38 6.98 1.65 12.98
CA PRO A 38 7.88 1.15 11.96
C PRO A 38 8.89 0.15 12.53
N ASN A 39 9.08 -0.96 11.84
CA ASN A 39 10.12 -1.94 12.16
C ASN A 39 11.43 -1.64 11.41
N ILE A 40 12.42 -2.53 11.55
CA ILE A 40 13.75 -2.36 10.94
C ILE A 40 13.68 -2.29 9.40
N ILE A 41 12.73 -2.98 8.75
CA ILE A 41 12.57 -2.91 7.29
C ILE A 41 12.20 -1.50 6.87
N HIS A 42 11.18 -0.89 7.49
CA HIS A 42 10.77 0.50 7.22
C HIS A 42 11.92 1.49 7.41
N GLN A 43 12.71 1.31 8.50
CA GLN A 43 13.83 2.19 8.83
C GLN A 43 14.95 2.10 7.78
N LYS A 44 15.31 0.87 7.36
CA LYS A 44 16.34 0.65 6.34
C LYS A 44 15.88 1.14 4.97
N ILE A 45 14.64 0.89 4.59
CA ILE A 45 14.08 1.42 3.34
C ILE A 45 14.07 2.95 3.36
N ALA A 46 13.64 3.58 4.47
CA ALA A 46 13.66 5.04 4.61
C ALA A 46 15.07 5.60 4.46
N ALA A 47 16.07 4.99 5.10
CA ALA A 47 17.46 5.42 5.00
C ALA A 47 18.01 5.31 3.58
N SER A 48 17.70 4.21 2.86
CA SER A 48 18.08 4.01 1.47
C SER A 48 17.39 5.00 0.53
N CYS A 49 16.06 5.11 0.62
CA CYS A 49 15.28 5.99 -0.25
C CYS A 49 15.65 7.48 -0.07
N ASN A 50 15.93 7.89 1.16
CA ASN A 50 16.32 9.27 1.43
C ASN A 50 17.71 9.63 0.88
N LYS A 51 18.55 8.66 0.53
CA LYS A 51 19.82 8.89 -0.17
C LYS A 51 19.60 8.99 -1.68
N ASN A 52 19.06 7.94 -2.29
CA ASN A 52 18.90 7.89 -3.76
C ASN A 52 17.93 6.77 -4.16
N GLY A 53 16.69 6.85 -3.74
CA GLY A 53 15.71 5.83 -4.11
C GLY A 53 14.28 6.29 -3.92
N THR A 54 13.33 5.43 -4.30
CA THR A 54 11.90 5.64 -4.10
C THR A 54 11.27 4.33 -3.69
N LEU A 55 10.44 4.35 -2.67
CA LEU A 55 9.58 3.24 -2.31
C LEU A 55 8.24 3.36 -3.05
N ILE A 56 7.82 2.28 -3.70
CA ILE A 56 6.46 2.11 -4.20
C ILE A 56 5.82 1.02 -3.36
N THR A 57 4.85 1.38 -2.53
CA THR A 57 4.25 0.44 -1.58
C THR A 57 2.77 0.18 -1.85
N GLN A 58 2.35 -1.07 -1.64
CA GLN A 58 0.94 -1.46 -1.61
C GLN A 58 0.33 -1.28 -0.21
N ASN A 59 1.17 -1.11 0.82
CA ASN A 59 0.71 -0.90 2.18
C ASN A 59 0.04 0.46 2.31
N VAL A 60 -1.01 0.50 3.12
CA VAL A 60 -1.86 1.68 3.32
C VAL A 60 -1.81 2.23 4.75
N ASP A 61 -0.95 1.66 5.60
CA ASP A 61 -0.84 1.93 7.04
C ASP A 61 -0.05 3.20 7.40
N GLY A 62 0.64 3.80 6.41
CA GLY A 62 1.45 5.00 6.60
C GLY A 62 2.77 4.79 7.37
N LEU A 63 3.14 3.54 7.69
CA LEU A 63 4.34 3.24 8.49
C LEU A 63 5.64 3.65 7.78
N ASP A 64 5.70 3.59 6.46
CA ASP A 64 6.87 4.02 5.69
C ASP A 64 7.15 5.52 5.88
N LYS A 65 6.12 6.36 5.81
CA LYS A 65 6.23 7.80 6.11
C LYS A 65 6.56 8.04 7.57
N LYS A 66 5.96 7.27 8.48
CA LYS A 66 6.22 7.33 9.93
C LYS A 66 7.66 6.94 10.27
N ALA A 67 8.31 6.11 9.43
CA ALA A 67 9.74 5.80 9.51
C ALA A 67 10.66 6.95 9.02
N GLY A 68 10.10 8.05 8.52
CA GLY A 68 10.85 9.20 8.00
C GLY A 68 11.23 9.08 6.51
N ASN A 69 10.64 8.15 5.76
CA ASN A 69 10.85 8.06 4.32
C ASN A 69 10.17 9.22 3.59
N LYS A 70 10.93 10.07 2.92
CA LYS A 70 10.46 11.24 2.16
C LYS A 70 10.11 10.91 0.70
N HIS A 71 10.47 9.72 0.24
CA HIS A 71 10.31 9.28 -1.15
C HIS A 71 9.41 8.04 -1.22
N VAL A 72 8.16 8.19 -0.81
CA VAL A 72 7.13 7.12 -0.83
C VAL A 72 6.08 7.43 -1.87
N ILE A 73 5.74 6.41 -2.67
CA ILE A 73 4.56 6.37 -3.52
C ILE A 73 3.61 5.33 -2.93
N GLU A 74 2.54 5.79 -2.32
CA GLU A 74 1.47 4.94 -1.77
C GLU A 74 0.55 4.52 -2.91
N PHE A 75 0.84 3.37 -3.52
CA PHE A 75 0.19 2.92 -4.74
C PHE A 75 -1.31 2.67 -4.55
N HIS A 76 -1.70 2.20 -3.38
CA HIS A 76 -3.09 1.96 -3.00
C HIS A 76 -3.64 3.01 -2.02
N GLY A 77 -2.96 4.15 -1.87
CA GLY A 77 -3.41 5.23 -1.01
C GLY A 77 -3.01 5.10 0.47
N ASP A 78 -3.73 5.81 1.35
CA ASP A 78 -3.40 5.98 2.76
C ASP A 78 -4.69 5.91 3.61
N LEU A 79 -4.71 5.03 4.61
CA LEU A 79 -5.82 4.84 5.55
C LEU A 79 -6.15 6.12 6.33
N TYR A 80 -5.14 6.92 6.65
CA TYR A 80 -5.31 8.15 7.45
C TYR A 80 -5.66 9.38 6.60
N ASN A 81 -5.72 9.26 5.27
CA ASN A 81 -6.28 10.29 4.40
C ASN A 81 -7.80 10.13 4.30
N ILE A 82 -8.52 10.40 5.38
CA ILE A 82 -9.96 10.19 5.50
C ILE A 82 -10.72 11.41 4.97
N TYR A 83 -11.80 11.19 4.21
CA TYR A 83 -12.60 12.27 3.63
C TYR A 83 -14.06 11.88 3.42
N CYS A 84 -14.91 12.89 3.31
CA CYS A 84 -16.31 12.74 2.92
C CYS A 84 -16.44 12.58 1.38
N THR A 85 -17.19 11.59 0.92
CA THR A 85 -17.40 11.33 -0.52
C THR A 85 -18.22 12.41 -1.21
N LYS A 86 -19.01 13.19 -0.45
CA LYS A 86 -19.93 14.21 -0.97
C LYS A 86 -19.31 15.59 -1.09
N CYS A 87 -18.69 16.09 -0.02
CA CYS A 87 -18.09 17.44 -0.02
C CYS A 87 -16.55 17.44 -0.09
N HIS A 88 -15.91 16.28 -0.08
CA HIS A 88 -14.46 16.10 -0.10
C HIS A 88 -13.70 16.73 1.08
N GLU A 89 -14.40 17.14 2.14
CA GLU A 89 -13.79 17.66 3.35
C GLU A 89 -12.99 16.55 4.04
N LYS A 90 -11.79 16.89 4.53
CA LYS A 90 -10.97 15.98 5.32
C LYS A 90 -11.58 15.75 6.69
N ILE A 91 -11.66 14.50 7.08
CA ILE A 91 -12.24 14.06 8.34
C ILE A 91 -11.13 13.49 9.22
N SER A 92 -11.16 13.81 10.51
CA SER A 92 -10.21 13.23 11.46
C SER A 92 -10.49 11.75 11.69
N TYR A 93 -9.44 10.99 12.05
CA TYR A 93 -9.59 9.59 12.45
C TYR A 93 -10.57 9.43 13.61
N ASP A 94 -10.52 10.32 14.63
CA ASP A 94 -11.42 10.26 15.79
C ASP A 94 -12.89 10.50 15.43
N SER A 95 -13.17 11.32 14.43
CA SER A 95 -14.52 11.52 13.90
C SER A 95 -14.98 10.31 13.09
N TYR A 96 -14.13 9.78 12.21
CA TYR A 96 -14.43 8.58 11.42
C TYR A 96 -14.64 7.35 12.31
N LYS A 97 -13.87 7.19 13.39
CA LYS A 97 -14.05 6.12 14.37
C LYS A 97 -15.45 6.11 14.97
N LYS A 98 -16.08 7.28 15.13
CA LYS A 98 -17.43 7.40 15.72
C LYS A 98 -18.54 7.17 14.70
N SER A 99 -18.34 7.58 13.45
CA SER A 99 -19.37 7.53 12.42
C SER A 99 -18.77 7.42 11.01
N TYR A 100 -19.41 6.63 10.18
CA TYR A 100 -19.16 6.59 8.73
C TYR A 100 -19.97 7.64 7.94
N LEU A 101 -20.77 8.47 8.64
CA LEU A 101 -21.49 9.56 8.03
C LEU A 101 -20.92 10.90 8.49
N HIS A 102 -20.73 11.82 7.55
CA HIS A 102 -20.30 13.18 7.83
C HIS A 102 -21.45 13.98 8.45
N GLU A 103 -21.21 14.58 9.62
CA GLU A 103 -22.25 15.31 10.38
C GLU A 103 -22.89 16.43 9.56
N LYS A 104 -22.11 17.12 8.72
CA LYS A 104 -22.53 18.31 7.99
C LYS A 104 -23.49 18.03 6.84
N ASP A 105 -23.30 16.95 6.11
CA ASP A 105 -24.00 16.71 4.84
C ASP A 105 -24.47 15.27 4.65
N GLN A 106 -24.29 14.42 5.67
CA GLN A 106 -24.65 13.00 5.68
C GLN A 106 -23.98 12.20 4.53
N GLY A 107 -22.87 12.72 3.98
CA GLY A 107 -22.07 11.98 3.00
C GLY A 107 -21.31 10.84 3.67
N ILE A 108 -21.08 9.75 2.92
CA ILE A 108 -20.28 8.62 3.40
C ILE A 108 -18.85 9.09 3.59
N VAL A 109 -18.27 8.81 4.76
CA VAL A 109 -16.87 9.05 5.09
C VAL A 109 -16.07 7.78 4.84
N ARG A 110 -14.93 7.90 4.18
CA ARG A 110 -14.08 6.78 3.84
C ARG A 110 -12.59 7.10 3.97
N PRO A 111 -11.73 6.08 4.17
CA PRO A 111 -10.29 6.25 3.98
C PRO A 111 -9.94 6.42 2.50
N GLY A 112 -8.85 7.13 2.23
CA GLY A 112 -8.31 7.38 0.89
C GLY A 112 -7.48 6.23 0.35
N ILE A 113 -8.00 5.02 0.44
CA ILE A 113 -7.41 3.81 -0.13
C ILE A 113 -8.14 3.41 -1.42
N VAL A 114 -7.44 2.73 -2.31
CA VAL A 114 -8.05 2.14 -3.52
C VAL A 114 -8.76 0.86 -3.14
N LEU A 115 -10.05 0.80 -3.43
CA LEU A 115 -10.88 -0.37 -3.19
C LEU A 115 -10.94 -1.28 -4.42
N TYR A 116 -11.32 -2.53 -4.21
CA TYR A 116 -11.65 -3.42 -5.32
C TYR A 116 -12.80 -2.82 -6.15
N GLY A 117 -12.61 -2.76 -7.48
CA GLY A 117 -13.52 -2.07 -8.40
C GLY A 117 -13.09 -0.63 -8.74
N GLU A 118 -12.23 -0.01 -7.96
CA GLU A 118 -11.74 1.35 -8.24
C GLU A 118 -10.45 1.35 -9.08
N PRO A 119 -10.29 2.31 -9.99
CA PRO A 119 -9.03 2.48 -10.73
C PRO A 119 -7.93 3.05 -9.84
N ILE A 120 -6.68 2.69 -10.13
CA ILE A 120 -5.52 3.37 -9.55
C ILE A 120 -5.47 4.81 -10.06
N ASN A 121 -5.12 5.74 -9.18
CA ASN A 121 -4.93 7.13 -9.56
C ASN A 121 -3.86 7.26 -10.67
N GLU A 122 -4.21 7.91 -11.78
CA GLU A 122 -3.36 8.02 -12.96
C GLU A 122 -1.99 8.67 -12.66
N LYS A 123 -1.97 9.70 -11.79
CA LYS A 123 -0.71 10.36 -11.38
C LYS A 123 0.18 9.41 -10.57
N VAL A 124 -0.42 8.59 -9.73
CA VAL A 124 0.31 7.58 -8.94
C VAL A 124 0.89 6.51 -9.85
N LEU A 125 0.10 6.01 -10.80
CA LEU A 125 0.53 5.02 -11.79
C LEU A 125 1.68 5.57 -12.64
N THR A 126 1.52 6.74 -13.25
CA THR A 126 2.55 7.38 -14.08
C THR A 126 3.84 7.62 -13.30
N LYS A 127 3.75 8.11 -12.07
CA LYS A 127 4.91 8.32 -11.21
C LYS A 127 5.61 7.01 -10.87
N SER A 128 4.85 5.94 -10.62
CA SER A 128 5.39 4.61 -10.34
C SER A 128 6.14 4.03 -11.55
N VAL A 129 5.50 4.07 -12.72
CA VAL A 129 6.10 3.63 -14.00
C VAL A 129 7.41 4.38 -14.26
N LYS A 130 7.40 5.72 -14.12
CA LYS A 130 8.61 6.53 -14.31
C LYS A 130 9.73 6.12 -13.36
N ASN A 131 9.44 5.93 -12.06
CA ASN A 131 10.46 5.55 -11.09
C ASN A 131 11.04 4.15 -11.37
N ILE A 132 10.20 3.18 -11.76
CA ILE A 132 10.68 1.85 -12.16
C ILE A 132 11.55 1.93 -13.42
N HIS A 133 11.12 2.71 -14.42
CA HIS A 133 11.89 2.88 -15.66
C HIS A 133 13.26 3.51 -15.40
N ASP A 134 13.34 4.52 -14.56
CA ASP A 134 14.56 5.28 -14.29
C ASP A 134 15.53 4.58 -13.30
N SER A 135 15.14 3.39 -12.78
CA SER A 135 15.92 2.67 -11.76
C SER A 135 16.94 1.72 -12.37
N ASP A 136 18.20 1.77 -11.87
CA ASP A 136 19.25 0.79 -12.16
C ASP A 136 19.07 -0.50 -11.36
N VAL A 137 18.45 -0.41 -10.19
CA VAL A 137 18.19 -1.53 -9.27
C VAL A 137 16.76 -1.47 -8.78
N VAL A 138 16.06 -2.59 -8.86
CA VAL A 138 14.72 -2.77 -8.30
C VAL A 138 14.76 -3.87 -7.24
N ILE A 139 14.40 -3.53 -6.02
CA ILE A 139 14.27 -4.48 -4.90
C ILE A 139 12.79 -4.69 -4.62
N ILE A 140 12.37 -5.94 -4.61
CA ILE A 140 10.98 -6.34 -4.39
C ILE A 140 10.93 -7.16 -3.11
N THR A 141 10.05 -6.81 -2.18
CA THR A 141 9.94 -7.52 -0.91
C THR A 141 8.50 -7.64 -0.44
N GLY A 142 8.18 -8.78 0.21
CA GLY A 142 6.90 -8.99 0.88
C GLY A 142 5.67 -9.02 -0.04
N THR A 143 5.82 -9.43 -1.30
CA THR A 143 4.69 -9.51 -2.25
C THR A 143 4.52 -10.90 -2.82
N SER A 144 3.27 -11.26 -3.11
CA SER A 144 2.93 -12.49 -3.83
C SER A 144 3.06 -12.36 -5.35
N PHE A 145 3.24 -11.14 -5.88
CA PHE A 145 3.24 -10.84 -7.32
C PHE A 145 1.94 -11.14 -8.07
N VAL A 146 0.82 -11.27 -7.37
CA VAL A 146 -0.48 -11.62 -7.99
C VAL A 146 -1.44 -10.44 -8.08
N VAL A 147 -1.18 -9.32 -7.39
CA VAL A 147 -2.08 -8.15 -7.39
C VAL A 147 -1.78 -7.24 -8.58
N TYR A 148 -2.75 -7.10 -9.45
CA TYR A 148 -2.71 -6.19 -10.60
C TYR A 148 -3.37 -4.84 -10.28
N PRO A 149 -2.91 -3.71 -10.85
CA PRO A 149 -1.82 -3.58 -11.85
C PRO A 149 -0.41 -3.50 -11.24
N PHE A 150 -0.23 -3.58 -9.93
CA PHE A 150 1.08 -3.44 -9.26
C PHE A 150 2.13 -4.44 -9.79
N ALA A 151 1.73 -5.71 -9.99
CA ALA A 151 2.63 -6.74 -10.52
C ALA A 151 3.16 -6.43 -11.93
N GLN A 152 2.44 -5.62 -12.73
CA GLN A 152 2.85 -5.22 -14.07
C GLN A 152 3.90 -4.10 -14.07
N LEU A 153 4.10 -3.37 -12.98
CA LEU A 153 5.07 -2.27 -12.91
C LEU A 153 6.48 -2.70 -13.33
N LEU A 154 6.86 -3.94 -13.00
CA LEU A 154 8.18 -4.48 -13.33
C LEU A 154 8.42 -4.59 -14.85
N ALA A 155 7.39 -4.68 -15.66
CA ALA A 155 7.51 -4.72 -17.11
C ALA A 155 8.06 -3.41 -17.72
N TYR A 156 7.95 -2.29 -17.00
CA TYR A 156 8.44 -0.98 -17.45
C TYR A 156 9.91 -0.71 -17.11
N ARG A 157 10.62 -1.66 -16.46
CA ARG A 157 12.03 -1.52 -16.12
C ARG A 157 12.92 -1.46 -17.37
N GLN A 158 14.09 -0.87 -17.24
CA GLN A 158 15.12 -0.99 -18.26
C GLN A 158 15.65 -2.43 -18.35
N ALA A 159 16.08 -2.84 -19.52
CA ALA A 159 16.57 -4.21 -19.78
C ALA A 159 17.82 -4.58 -18.95
N ASN A 160 18.64 -3.60 -18.60
CA ASN A 160 19.88 -3.74 -17.81
C ASN A 160 19.65 -3.54 -16.30
N ALA A 161 18.45 -3.19 -15.86
CA ALA A 161 18.15 -3.01 -14.45
C ALA A 161 18.31 -4.32 -13.68
N LYS A 162 19.04 -4.28 -12.56
CA LYS A 162 19.20 -5.43 -11.66
C LYS A 162 17.96 -5.58 -10.80
N ILE A 163 17.46 -6.82 -10.68
CA ILE A 163 16.26 -7.11 -9.89
C ILE A 163 16.62 -8.07 -8.77
N TRP A 164 16.20 -7.70 -7.58
CA TRP A 164 16.29 -8.54 -6.38
C TRP A 164 14.91 -8.76 -5.80
N VAL A 165 14.64 -10.01 -5.43
CA VAL A 165 13.42 -10.40 -4.70
C VAL A 165 13.81 -10.92 -3.34
N VAL A 166 13.25 -10.35 -2.28
CA VAL A 166 13.39 -10.81 -0.90
C VAL A 166 12.02 -11.25 -0.41
N ASN A 167 11.84 -12.53 -0.19
CA ASN A 167 10.54 -13.06 0.25
C ASN A 167 10.69 -14.30 1.10
N ASN A 168 9.73 -14.60 1.99
CA ASN A 168 9.74 -15.79 2.83
C ASN A 168 9.51 -17.09 2.04
N THR A 169 8.83 -16.98 0.89
CA THR A 169 8.49 -18.12 0.02
C THR A 169 8.89 -17.80 -1.41
N PRO A 170 9.15 -18.83 -2.24
CA PRO A 170 9.37 -18.61 -3.65
C PRO A 170 8.19 -17.90 -4.31
N VAL A 171 8.50 -16.93 -5.16
CA VAL A 171 7.51 -16.24 -6.01
C VAL A 171 7.81 -16.49 -7.48
N PRO A 172 6.82 -16.51 -8.36
CA PRO A 172 7.04 -16.57 -9.79
C PRO A 172 7.87 -15.37 -10.25
N ALA A 173 9.14 -15.60 -10.58
CA ALA A 173 10.04 -14.56 -11.04
C ALA A 173 10.76 -15.01 -12.33
N PRO A 174 11.06 -14.08 -13.26
CA PRO A 174 11.90 -14.38 -14.43
C PRO A 174 13.27 -14.92 -14.02
N LYS A 175 13.93 -15.67 -14.90
CA LYS A 175 15.24 -16.32 -14.61
C LYS A 175 16.36 -15.32 -14.31
N GLU A 176 16.24 -14.09 -14.78
CA GLU A 176 17.23 -13.01 -14.61
C GLU A 176 17.13 -12.33 -13.24
N VAL A 177 16.19 -12.75 -12.39
CA VAL A 177 15.95 -12.14 -11.07
C VAL A 177 16.74 -12.86 -10.01
N SER A 178 17.51 -12.12 -9.22
CA SER A 178 18.19 -12.65 -8.03
C SER A 178 17.17 -12.79 -6.89
N THR A 179 17.00 -13.98 -6.35
CA THR A 179 16.03 -14.24 -5.29
C THR A 179 16.71 -14.64 -3.98
N ILE A 180 16.31 -14.01 -2.90
CA ILE A 180 16.69 -14.34 -1.53
C ILE A 180 15.41 -14.86 -0.82
N ILE A 181 15.37 -16.16 -0.50
CA ILE A 181 14.28 -16.77 0.23
C ILE A 181 14.64 -16.76 1.71
N GLU A 182 14.26 -15.73 2.42
CA GLU A 182 14.53 -15.54 3.85
C GLU A 182 13.54 -14.48 4.40
N ASN A 183 13.40 -14.46 5.73
CA ASN A 183 12.67 -13.40 6.41
C ASN A 183 13.28 -12.04 6.07
N ALA A 184 12.44 -11.12 5.58
CA ALA A 184 12.89 -9.80 5.13
C ALA A 184 13.57 -8.99 6.26
N GLU A 185 13.12 -9.11 7.52
CA GLU A 185 13.77 -8.42 8.65
C GLU A 185 15.22 -8.83 8.80
N LYS A 186 15.52 -10.14 8.69
CA LYS A 186 16.89 -10.66 8.77
C LYS A 186 17.78 -10.21 7.63
N VAL A 187 17.20 -10.03 6.43
CA VAL A 187 17.93 -9.54 5.26
C VAL A 187 18.22 -8.06 5.41
N PHE A 188 17.18 -7.26 5.73
CA PHE A 188 17.31 -5.81 5.84
C PHE A 188 18.17 -5.40 7.04
N ASP A 189 18.15 -6.14 8.15
CA ASP A 189 19.01 -5.87 9.31
C ASP A 189 20.50 -5.90 8.93
N LYS A 190 20.90 -6.81 8.03
CA LYS A 190 22.29 -6.95 7.53
C LYS A 190 22.69 -5.94 6.47
N LEU A 191 21.76 -5.13 5.94
CA LEU A 191 22.10 -4.13 4.93
C LEU A 191 22.87 -2.96 5.56
N TYR A 192 24.04 -2.70 5.05
CA TYR A 192 24.82 -1.50 5.33
C TYR A 192 24.36 -0.39 4.37
N ILE A 193 23.74 0.67 4.91
CA ILE A 193 23.17 1.79 4.16
C ILE A 193 23.86 3.10 4.55
#